data_ce3dadf4f9c7f91f4d60da6b9fa8da7e
#
_entry.id   ce3dadf4f9c7f91f4d60da6b9fa8da7e
#
_cell.length_a   1.000
_cell.length_b   1.000
_cell.length_c   1.000
_cell.angle_alpha   90.00
_cell.angle_beta   90.00
_cell.angle_gamma   90.00
#
_symmetry.space_group_name_H-M   'P 1'
#
loop_
_entity.id
_entity.type
_entity.pdbx_description
1 polymer ?
#
loop_
_entity_poly.entity_id
_entity_poly.type
_entity_poly.pdbx_seq_one_letter_code
_entity_poly.pdbx_strand_id
1 'polypeptide(L)'
;VNRRTFVSNVAVATAASAAAVPRVVRASSLEDAVAQAANASSGTVAVYARRMGQPAATAFAYDADERFPTASIIKVVILVSLFQLAEKRPSIMHDTIVLKLSDFVGGSEILDAYNPGQSISIDTLAHAMIEQSDNTASNVLISYLGLPRIADTIHRAGLTKTQLHRHFMDVNAIMHHSENLTCARDMGSLLYQIERGSREAVYTVASPESCRAMIRIMLRQEDRDKIARGLPPGTPLANKTGEIDGVRNDIGIVDPFGDSPYVIAVLTKNLDDFSLGNIAIRRISKAVHDTYG
;
A
#
# COMPACT_ATOMS: atom_id res chain seq x y z
N VAL A 1 64.60 -69.83 36.51
CA VAL A 1 63.26 -69.36 36.89
C VAL A 1 63.18 -67.89 36.48
N ASN A 2 62.50 -67.67 35.34
CA ASN A 2 62.32 -66.31 34.76
C ASN A 2 60.95 -65.78 35.11
N ARG A 3 60.88 -64.65 35.75
CA ARG A 3 59.68 -63.84 35.95
C ARG A 3 59.58 -62.83 34.78
N ARG A 4 58.59 -62.94 33.98
CA ARG A 4 58.18 -61.94 32.98
C ARG A 4 57.22 -60.94 33.64
N THR A 5 57.65 -59.68 33.68
CA THR A 5 56.83 -58.56 34.13
C THR A 5 55.96 -58.10 32.97
N PHE A 6 54.66 -58.09 33.18
CA PHE A 6 53.70 -57.58 32.22
C PHE A 6 53.49 -56.07 32.50
N VAL A 7 53.79 -55.20 31.54
CA VAL A 7 53.53 -53.76 31.63
C VAL A 7 52.25 -53.50 30.86
N SER A 8 51.20 -53.12 31.57
CA SER A 8 49.91 -52.69 30.94
C SER A 8 49.97 -51.20 30.61
N ASN A 9 49.96 -50.88 29.34
CA ASN A 9 49.77 -49.51 28.87
C ASN A 9 48.29 -49.15 28.99
N VAL A 10 47.95 -48.18 29.87
CA VAL A 10 46.65 -47.54 29.95
C VAL A 10 46.67 -46.29 29.02
N ALA A 11 45.98 -46.36 27.90
CA ALA A 11 45.77 -45.19 27.01
C ALA A 11 44.66 -44.34 27.62
N VAL A 12 45.00 -43.14 28.07
CA VAL A 12 44.04 -42.12 28.48
C VAL A 12 43.54 -41.42 27.25
N ALA A 13 42.31 -41.68 26.84
CA ALA A 13 41.64 -40.93 25.78
C ALA A 13 41.10 -39.62 26.32
N THR A 14 41.74 -38.52 26.00
CA THR A 14 41.23 -37.16 26.26
C THR A 14 40.13 -36.82 25.26
N ALA A 15 38.86 -36.88 25.68
CA ALA A 15 37.73 -36.38 24.90
C ALA A 15 37.76 -34.85 24.89
N ALA A 16 38.13 -34.27 23.76
CA ALA A 16 37.99 -32.83 23.53
C ALA A 16 36.50 -32.50 23.32
N SER A 17 35.89 -31.95 24.37
CA SER A 17 34.56 -31.38 24.29
C SER A 17 34.62 -30.09 23.44
N ALA A 18 34.18 -30.16 22.19
CA ALA A 18 33.97 -28.97 21.36
C ALA A 18 32.77 -28.18 21.93
N ALA A 19 33.07 -27.14 22.70
CA ALA A 19 32.04 -26.18 23.10
C ALA A 19 31.43 -25.55 21.86
N ALA A 20 30.15 -25.84 21.57
CA ALA A 20 29.39 -25.18 20.53
C ALA A 20 29.27 -23.68 20.87
N VAL A 21 30.00 -22.85 20.17
CA VAL A 21 29.85 -21.39 20.24
C VAL A 21 28.41 -21.08 19.83
N PRO A 22 27.60 -20.42 20.66
CA PRO A 22 26.28 -20.05 20.29
C PRO A 22 26.37 -19.13 19.07
N ARG A 23 25.78 -19.56 17.95
CA ARG A 23 25.65 -18.76 16.74
C ARG A 23 24.74 -17.59 17.10
N VAL A 24 25.31 -16.41 17.33
CA VAL A 24 24.55 -15.19 17.50
C VAL A 24 23.80 -14.99 16.17
N VAL A 25 22.53 -15.35 16.16
CA VAL A 25 21.64 -15.02 15.05
C VAL A 25 21.50 -13.49 15.10
N ARG A 26 22.26 -12.81 14.26
CA ARG A 26 22.12 -11.36 14.07
C ARG A 26 20.68 -11.13 13.62
N ALA A 27 19.92 -10.32 14.34
CA ALA A 27 18.62 -9.88 13.87
C ALA A 27 18.83 -9.31 12.47
N SER A 28 18.10 -9.82 11.47
CA SER A 28 18.17 -9.30 10.10
C SER A 28 17.74 -7.83 10.13
N SER A 29 18.48 -6.96 9.44
CA SER A 29 18.06 -5.58 9.28
C SER A 29 16.72 -5.52 8.52
N LEU A 30 15.97 -4.42 8.65
CA LEU A 30 14.76 -4.22 7.85
C LEU A 30 15.06 -4.38 6.35
N GLU A 31 16.21 -3.87 5.91
CA GLU A 31 16.67 -3.98 4.54
C GLU A 31 16.86 -5.44 4.10
N ASP A 32 17.52 -6.27 4.92
CA ASP A 32 17.70 -7.70 4.64
C ASP A 32 16.35 -8.43 4.56
N ALA A 33 15.43 -8.13 5.48
CA ALA A 33 14.11 -8.76 5.51
C ALA A 33 13.27 -8.38 4.27
N VAL A 34 13.32 -7.11 3.85
CA VAL A 34 12.64 -6.61 2.65
C VAL A 34 13.26 -7.23 1.40
N ALA A 35 14.59 -7.24 1.28
CA ALA A 35 15.30 -7.84 0.14
C ALA A 35 14.98 -9.34 0.03
N GLN A 36 14.94 -10.08 1.15
CA GLN A 36 14.56 -11.48 1.15
C GLN A 36 13.13 -11.70 0.68
N ALA A 37 12.18 -10.87 1.13
CA ALA A 37 10.78 -10.96 0.72
C ALA A 37 10.62 -10.61 -0.78
N ALA A 38 11.33 -9.58 -1.24
CA ALA A 38 11.35 -9.15 -2.65
C ALA A 38 11.88 -10.26 -3.56
N ASN A 39 13.03 -10.86 -3.23
CA ASN A 39 13.61 -11.95 -4.00
C ASN A 39 12.71 -13.20 -4.07
N ALA A 40 11.86 -13.42 -3.06
CA ALA A 40 10.92 -14.53 -3.02
C ALA A 40 9.60 -14.25 -3.76
N SER A 41 9.38 -13.05 -4.28
CA SER A 41 8.11 -12.65 -4.91
C SER A 41 7.97 -13.07 -6.36
N SER A 42 9.03 -13.53 -7.02
CA SER A 42 9.14 -13.79 -8.47
C SER A 42 8.98 -12.56 -9.37
N GLY A 43 8.86 -11.36 -8.80
CA GLY A 43 8.70 -10.10 -9.54
C GLY A 43 9.60 -8.98 -9.02
N THR A 44 9.30 -7.76 -9.42
CA THR A 44 9.95 -6.54 -8.93
C THR A 44 9.13 -5.95 -7.79
N VAL A 45 9.79 -5.53 -6.72
CA VAL A 45 9.15 -4.95 -5.51
C VAL A 45 9.75 -3.60 -5.22
N ALA A 46 8.91 -2.63 -4.84
CA ALA A 46 9.33 -1.37 -4.27
C ALA A 46 8.65 -1.12 -2.93
N VAL A 47 9.37 -0.55 -1.98
CA VAL A 47 8.86 -0.24 -0.64
C VAL A 47 9.23 1.17 -0.23
N TYR A 48 8.26 1.87 0.35
CA TYR A 48 8.49 3.10 1.09
C TYR A 48 7.76 3.03 2.43
N ALA A 49 8.46 3.33 3.52
CA ALA A 49 7.84 3.41 4.85
C ALA A 49 8.43 4.59 5.64
N ARG A 50 7.56 5.29 6.41
CA ARG A 50 7.98 6.46 7.17
C ARG A 50 7.11 6.64 8.42
N ARG A 51 7.75 6.79 9.59
CA ARG A 51 7.06 7.19 10.82
C ARG A 51 6.59 8.65 10.74
N MET A 52 5.46 8.91 11.38
CA MET A 52 5.01 10.30 11.54
C MET A 52 5.99 11.09 12.42
N GLY A 53 6.10 12.38 12.13
CA GLY A 53 7.04 13.27 12.84
C GLY A 53 8.51 13.11 12.48
N GLN A 54 8.91 12.07 11.76
CA GLN A 54 10.30 11.86 11.35
C GLN A 54 10.63 12.57 10.02
N PRO A 55 11.88 13.05 9.83
CA PRO A 55 12.31 13.65 8.56
C PRO A 55 12.16 12.67 7.39
N ALA A 56 11.90 13.18 6.18
CA ALA A 56 11.82 12.35 4.97
C ALA A 56 13.13 11.57 4.68
N ALA A 57 14.27 12.12 5.07
CA ALA A 57 15.57 11.48 4.90
C ALA A 57 15.76 10.20 5.76
N THR A 58 14.93 10.00 6.79
CA THR A 58 14.95 8.80 7.64
C THR A 58 13.92 7.74 7.25
N ALA A 59 13.17 8.00 6.17
CA ALA A 59 12.25 7.01 5.63
C ALA A 59 13.00 5.80 5.10
N PHE A 60 12.44 4.61 5.31
CA PHE A 60 12.91 3.41 4.63
C PHE A 60 12.47 3.48 3.15
N ALA A 61 13.38 3.18 2.24
CA ALA A 61 13.15 3.21 0.81
C ALA A 61 13.92 2.06 0.14
N TYR A 62 13.21 1.17 -0.53
CA TYR A 62 13.74 0.09 -1.35
C TYR A 62 13.13 0.21 -2.73
N ASP A 63 13.92 0.51 -3.75
CA ASP A 63 13.51 0.81 -5.13
C ASP A 63 12.31 1.79 -5.23
N ALA A 64 12.19 2.67 -4.21
CA ALA A 64 10.99 3.46 -3.96
C ALA A 64 10.67 4.48 -5.06
N ASP A 65 11.62 4.80 -5.93
CA ASP A 65 11.48 5.76 -7.04
C ASP A 65 11.25 5.08 -8.39
N GLU A 66 11.28 3.75 -8.44
CA GLU A 66 10.96 3.00 -9.65
C GLU A 66 9.47 3.09 -9.97
N ARG A 67 9.13 3.15 -11.28
CA ARG A 67 7.75 3.27 -11.75
C ARG A 67 7.05 1.92 -11.80
N PHE A 68 5.84 1.91 -11.28
CA PHE A 68 4.94 0.76 -11.26
C PHE A 68 3.57 1.13 -11.81
N PRO A 69 2.84 0.18 -12.41
CA PRO A 69 1.42 0.34 -12.66
C PRO A 69 0.68 0.58 -11.33
N THR A 70 -0.20 1.58 -11.31
CA THR A 70 -0.91 1.92 -10.08
C THR A 70 -1.93 0.85 -9.68
N ALA A 71 -2.51 0.16 -10.65
CA ALA A 71 -3.77 -0.53 -10.43
C ALA A 71 -4.73 0.41 -9.67
N SER A 72 -5.42 -0.07 -8.63
CA SER A 72 -6.41 0.71 -7.89
C SER A 72 -5.87 1.63 -6.80
N ILE A 73 -4.56 1.65 -6.50
CA ILE A 73 -4.05 2.55 -5.46
C ILE A 73 -4.14 4.03 -5.84
N ILE A 74 -4.22 4.36 -7.15
CA ILE A 74 -4.42 5.72 -7.64
C ILE A 74 -5.76 6.33 -7.16
N LYS A 75 -6.72 5.51 -6.74
CA LYS A 75 -8.02 5.93 -6.22
C LYS A 75 -7.89 6.83 -4.98
N VAL A 76 -6.78 6.73 -4.24
CA VAL A 76 -6.47 7.67 -3.15
C VAL A 76 -6.23 9.08 -3.68
N VAL A 77 -5.59 9.24 -4.84
CA VAL A 77 -5.40 10.56 -5.47
C VAL A 77 -6.74 11.14 -5.93
N ILE A 78 -7.62 10.30 -6.49
CA ILE A 78 -8.98 10.70 -6.90
C ILE A 78 -9.77 11.16 -5.67
N LEU A 79 -9.67 10.43 -4.56
CA LEU A 79 -10.30 10.79 -3.29
C LEU A 79 -9.81 12.15 -2.77
N VAL A 80 -8.49 12.41 -2.77
CA VAL A 80 -7.93 13.72 -2.40
C VAL A 80 -8.48 14.82 -3.30
N SER A 81 -8.52 14.59 -4.62
CA SER A 81 -9.05 15.57 -5.57
C SER A 81 -10.53 15.89 -5.34
N LEU A 82 -11.31 14.88 -4.95
CA LEU A 82 -12.72 15.05 -4.59
C LEU A 82 -12.87 15.89 -3.32
N PHE A 83 -12.13 15.60 -2.27
CA PHE A 83 -12.20 16.34 -1.02
C PHE A 83 -11.71 17.79 -1.18
N GLN A 84 -10.69 18.05 -1.98
CA GLN A 84 -10.28 19.41 -2.35
C GLN A 84 -11.38 20.20 -3.07
N LEU A 85 -12.22 19.51 -3.87
CA LEU A 85 -13.40 20.14 -4.49
C LEU A 85 -14.50 20.37 -3.45
N ALA A 86 -14.73 19.41 -2.55
CA ALA A 86 -15.72 19.52 -1.48
C ALA A 86 -15.42 20.68 -0.51
N GLU A 87 -14.16 21.01 -0.26
CA GLU A 87 -13.78 22.19 0.52
C GLU A 87 -14.26 23.51 -0.10
N LYS A 88 -14.30 23.56 -1.44
CA LYS A 88 -14.79 24.75 -2.18
C LYS A 88 -16.29 24.74 -2.38
N ARG A 89 -16.93 23.58 -2.32
CA ARG A 89 -18.36 23.35 -2.52
C ARG A 89 -18.85 22.25 -1.57
N PRO A 90 -19.10 22.59 -0.29
CA PRO A 90 -19.39 21.60 0.77
C PRO A 90 -20.59 20.68 0.48
N SER A 91 -21.57 21.15 -0.30
CA SER A 91 -22.75 20.34 -0.66
C SER A 91 -22.44 19.18 -1.62
N ILE A 92 -21.27 19.17 -2.25
CA ILE A 92 -20.96 18.25 -3.37
C ILE A 92 -21.10 16.78 -2.97
N MET A 93 -20.77 16.40 -1.74
CA MET A 93 -20.87 15.01 -1.28
C MET A 93 -22.33 14.50 -1.31
N HIS A 94 -23.31 15.41 -1.20
CA HIS A 94 -24.74 15.09 -1.27
C HIS A 94 -25.31 15.23 -2.69
N ASP A 95 -24.55 15.80 -3.63
CA ASP A 95 -24.98 15.84 -5.02
C ASP A 95 -25.13 14.42 -5.57
N THR A 96 -26.06 14.23 -6.50
CA THR A 96 -26.30 12.94 -7.14
C THR A 96 -25.95 12.95 -8.60
N ILE A 97 -25.49 11.83 -9.10
CA ILE A 97 -25.22 11.58 -10.53
C ILE A 97 -26.18 10.52 -11.03
N VAL A 98 -26.80 10.76 -12.16
CA VAL A 98 -27.59 9.74 -12.86
C VAL A 98 -26.64 8.85 -13.65
N LEU A 99 -26.62 7.56 -13.30
CA LEU A 99 -25.77 6.56 -13.95
C LEU A 99 -26.26 6.27 -15.38
N LYS A 100 -25.33 6.24 -16.33
CA LYS A 100 -25.57 5.87 -17.71
C LYS A 100 -25.12 4.44 -17.96
N LEU A 101 -25.69 3.76 -18.93
CA LEU A 101 -25.26 2.42 -19.32
C LEU A 101 -23.74 2.36 -19.63
N SER A 102 -23.21 3.43 -20.23
CA SER A 102 -21.76 3.54 -20.54
C SER A 102 -20.83 3.66 -19.32
N ASP A 103 -21.37 3.93 -18.13
CA ASP A 103 -20.59 4.09 -16.91
C ASP A 103 -20.23 2.73 -16.30
N PHE A 104 -21.01 1.69 -16.61
CA PHE A 104 -20.84 0.35 -16.04
C PHE A 104 -19.66 -0.39 -16.66
N VAL A 105 -18.68 -0.75 -15.84
CA VAL A 105 -17.49 -1.50 -16.24
C VAL A 105 -17.24 -2.66 -15.27
N GLY A 106 -16.46 -3.66 -15.68
CA GLY A 106 -16.13 -4.81 -14.84
C GLY A 106 -15.39 -4.45 -13.55
N GLY A 107 -15.49 -5.31 -12.54
CA GLY A 107 -14.91 -5.08 -11.22
C GLY A 107 -15.66 -4.01 -10.42
N SER A 108 -16.98 -4.09 -10.42
CA SER A 108 -17.90 -3.10 -9.84
C SER A 108 -19.02 -3.79 -9.06
N GLU A 109 -18.65 -4.53 -8.01
CA GLU A 109 -19.59 -5.38 -7.27
C GLU A 109 -20.73 -4.60 -6.62
N ILE A 110 -20.48 -3.42 -6.07
CA ILE A 110 -21.52 -2.59 -5.44
C ILE A 110 -22.43 -1.99 -6.49
N LEU A 111 -21.88 -1.46 -7.58
CA LEU A 111 -22.69 -0.81 -8.59
C LEU A 111 -23.42 -1.80 -9.51
N ASP A 112 -23.11 -3.08 -9.46
CA ASP A 112 -23.94 -4.13 -10.07
C ASP A 112 -25.38 -4.18 -9.50
N ALA A 113 -25.57 -3.63 -8.28
CA ALA A 113 -26.89 -3.47 -7.68
C ALA A 113 -27.69 -2.26 -8.23
N TYR A 114 -27.05 -1.36 -8.98
CA TYR A 114 -27.71 -0.20 -9.57
C TYR A 114 -27.99 -0.43 -11.07
N ASN A 115 -29.07 0.18 -11.56
CA ASN A 115 -29.43 0.14 -12.97
C ASN A 115 -29.14 1.49 -13.64
N PRO A 116 -28.92 1.51 -14.97
CA PRO A 116 -28.88 2.76 -15.73
C PRO A 116 -30.15 3.60 -15.49
N GLY A 117 -29.95 4.90 -15.32
CA GLY A 117 -31.03 5.86 -15.00
C GLY A 117 -31.25 6.08 -13.50
N GLN A 118 -30.67 5.28 -12.63
CA GLN A 118 -30.71 5.52 -11.19
C GLN A 118 -29.71 6.59 -10.76
N SER A 119 -30.07 7.33 -9.71
CA SER A 119 -29.20 8.35 -9.12
C SER A 119 -28.40 7.79 -7.96
N ILE A 120 -27.14 8.16 -7.87
CA ILE A 120 -26.23 7.80 -6.80
C ILE A 120 -25.51 9.03 -6.27
N SER A 121 -25.30 9.14 -4.95
CA SER A 121 -24.59 10.29 -4.37
C SER A 121 -23.08 10.21 -4.61
N ILE A 122 -22.44 11.37 -4.67
CA ILE A 122 -20.97 11.48 -4.73
C ILE A 122 -20.33 10.79 -3.52
N ASP A 123 -20.92 10.92 -2.35
CA ASP A 123 -20.47 10.25 -1.12
C ASP A 123 -20.49 8.72 -1.26
N THR A 124 -21.58 8.14 -1.75
CA THR A 124 -21.69 6.70 -2.00
C THR A 124 -20.63 6.23 -3.01
N LEU A 125 -20.42 7.01 -4.08
CA LEU A 125 -19.37 6.70 -5.06
C LEU A 125 -17.98 6.74 -4.46
N ALA A 126 -17.67 7.70 -3.57
CA ALA A 126 -16.37 7.80 -2.90
C ALA A 126 -16.12 6.58 -1.98
N HIS A 127 -17.13 6.16 -1.24
CA HIS A 127 -17.08 4.96 -0.40
C HIS A 127 -16.88 3.70 -1.24
N ALA A 128 -17.70 3.45 -2.27
CA ALA A 128 -17.56 2.29 -3.16
C ALA A 128 -16.17 2.24 -3.84
N MET A 129 -15.68 3.38 -4.31
CA MET A 129 -14.35 3.49 -4.94
C MET A 129 -13.22 3.02 -4.02
N ILE A 130 -13.29 3.33 -2.72
CA ILE A 130 -12.21 3.00 -1.77
C ILE A 130 -12.46 1.66 -1.07
N GLU A 131 -13.65 1.43 -0.52
CA GLU A 131 -13.94 0.27 0.33
C GLU A 131 -13.92 -1.03 -0.47
N GLN A 132 -14.62 -1.09 -1.60
CA GLN A 132 -14.69 -2.26 -2.49
C GLN A 132 -13.82 -2.14 -3.73
N SER A 133 -13.13 -1.02 -3.89
CA SER A 133 -12.34 -0.78 -5.11
C SER A 133 -13.16 -0.72 -6.40
N ASP A 134 -14.42 -0.26 -6.34
CA ASP A 134 -15.36 -0.24 -7.46
C ASP A 134 -14.84 0.60 -8.65
N ASN A 135 -14.79 0.01 -9.84
CA ASN A 135 -14.26 0.66 -11.04
C ASN A 135 -15.26 1.60 -11.70
N THR A 136 -16.57 1.27 -11.66
CA THR A 136 -17.62 2.15 -12.17
C THR A 136 -17.68 3.43 -11.36
N ALA A 137 -17.71 3.33 -10.02
CA ALA A 137 -17.65 4.49 -9.13
C ALA A 137 -16.43 5.36 -9.41
N SER A 138 -15.27 4.72 -9.62
CA SER A 138 -14.03 5.42 -9.93
C SER A 138 -14.12 6.20 -11.23
N ASN A 139 -14.64 5.58 -12.31
CA ASN A 139 -14.78 6.21 -13.62
C ASN A 139 -15.79 7.36 -13.61
N VAL A 140 -16.90 7.20 -12.89
CA VAL A 140 -17.89 8.26 -12.70
C VAL A 140 -17.25 9.46 -11.99
N LEU A 141 -16.46 9.22 -10.92
CA LEU A 141 -15.76 10.28 -10.20
C LEU A 141 -14.64 10.92 -11.03
N ILE A 142 -13.89 10.14 -11.82
CA ILE A 142 -12.89 10.71 -12.76
C ILE A 142 -13.58 11.62 -13.78
N SER A 143 -14.69 11.18 -14.35
CA SER A 143 -15.47 11.98 -15.32
C SER A 143 -16.05 13.24 -14.69
N TYR A 144 -16.52 13.15 -13.44
CA TYR A 144 -17.08 14.28 -12.70
C TYR A 144 -16.02 15.32 -12.32
N LEU A 145 -14.84 14.89 -11.86
CA LEU A 145 -13.73 15.76 -11.48
C LEU A 145 -12.99 16.33 -12.70
N GLY A 146 -12.88 15.53 -13.75
CA GLY A 146 -12.05 15.78 -14.92
C GLY A 146 -10.55 15.47 -14.67
N LEU A 147 -9.90 14.88 -15.67
CA LEU A 147 -8.46 14.57 -15.62
C LEU A 147 -7.58 15.78 -15.28
N PRO A 148 -7.84 17.01 -15.79
CA PRO A 148 -7.01 18.17 -15.45
C PRO A 148 -6.99 18.51 -13.96
N ARG A 149 -8.11 18.34 -13.24
CA ARG A 149 -8.16 18.57 -11.78
C ARG A 149 -7.36 17.53 -11.03
N ILE A 150 -7.46 16.26 -11.43
CA ILE A 150 -6.71 15.17 -10.81
C ILE A 150 -5.21 15.38 -11.06
N ALA A 151 -4.81 15.79 -12.26
CA ALA A 151 -3.44 16.14 -12.59
C ALA A 151 -2.90 17.32 -11.75
N ASP A 152 -3.72 18.35 -11.52
CA ASP A 152 -3.38 19.47 -10.63
C ASP A 152 -3.18 18.97 -9.15
N THR A 153 -4.02 18.05 -8.69
CA THR A 153 -3.85 17.41 -7.38
C THR A 153 -2.52 16.66 -7.29
N ILE A 154 -2.19 15.85 -8.30
CA ILE A 154 -0.91 15.12 -8.39
C ILE A 154 0.27 16.08 -8.30
N HIS A 155 0.23 17.15 -9.12
CA HIS A 155 1.29 18.15 -9.17
C HIS A 155 1.46 18.88 -7.82
N ARG A 156 0.38 19.36 -7.22
CA ARG A 156 0.41 20.09 -5.93
C ARG A 156 0.84 19.22 -4.77
N ALA A 157 0.52 17.92 -4.79
CA ALA A 157 0.98 16.96 -3.79
C ALA A 157 2.46 16.57 -3.98
N GLY A 158 3.13 17.03 -5.05
CA GLY A 158 4.53 16.74 -5.33
C GLY A 158 4.78 15.30 -5.78
N LEU A 159 3.78 14.64 -6.38
CA LEU A 159 3.88 13.25 -6.84
C LEU A 159 4.49 13.19 -8.24
N THR A 160 5.82 13.18 -8.29
CA THR A 160 6.58 13.41 -9.54
C THR A 160 6.58 12.24 -10.51
N LYS A 161 6.27 11.03 -10.04
CA LYS A 161 6.22 9.79 -10.82
C LYS A 161 4.80 9.28 -11.06
N THR A 162 3.79 9.95 -10.47
CA THR A 162 2.39 9.54 -10.52
C THR A 162 1.68 10.21 -11.68
N GLN A 163 0.93 9.41 -12.45
CA GLN A 163 0.17 9.86 -13.61
C GLN A 163 -1.12 9.06 -13.74
N LEU A 164 -2.24 9.75 -13.97
CA LEU A 164 -3.53 9.15 -14.33
C LEU A 164 -3.84 9.52 -15.79
N HIS A 165 -3.66 8.55 -16.69
CA HIS A 165 -3.83 8.75 -18.13
C HIS A 165 -5.17 8.24 -18.66
N ARG A 166 -5.75 7.23 -18.02
CA ARG A 166 -6.91 6.51 -18.52
C ARG A 166 -7.91 6.18 -17.42
N HIS A 167 -9.13 5.93 -17.83
CA HIS A 167 -10.16 5.33 -16.99
C HIS A 167 -9.82 3.85 -16.66
N PHE A 168 -10.48 3.31 -15.64
CA PHE A 168 -10.41 1.88 -15.34
C PHE A 168 -11.12 1.07 -16.42
N MET A 169 -10.62 -0.11 -16.74
CA MET A 169 -11.14 -1.03 -17.75
C MET A 169 -11.20 -0.43 -19.18
N ASP A 170 -10.43 0.62 -19.46
CA ASP A 170 -10.26 1.18 -20.80
C ASP A 170 -9.34 0.27 -21.64
N VAL A 171 -9.96 -0.71 -22.32
CA VAL A 171 -9.26 -1.71 -23.14
C VAL A 171 -8.46 -1.05 -24.27
N ASN A 172 -8.98 0.03 -24.86
CA ASN A 172 -8.31 0.76 -25.94
C ASN A 172 -6.99 1.38 -25.46
N ALA A 173 -7.03 2.07 -24.32
CA ALA A 173 -5.84 2.66 -23.71
C ALA A 173 -4.82 1.58 -23.31
N ILE A 174 -5.28 0.45 -22.77
CA ILE A 174 -4.42 -0.69 -22.39
C ILE A 174 -3.71 -1.26 -23.62
N MET A 175 -4.41 -1.47 -24.74
CA MET A 175 -3.80 -1.97 -25.98
C MET A 175 -2.76 -0.99 -26.57
N HIS A 176 -2.88 0.30 -26.29
CA HIS A 176 -1.90 1.32 -26.70
C HIS A 176 -0.84 1.62 -25.62
N HIS A 177 -0.67 0.71 -24.65
CA HIS A 177 0.30 0.84 -23.55
C HIS A 177 0.17 2.13 -22.72
N SER A 178 -1.02 2.74 -22.70
CA SER A 178 -1.32 3.88 -21.84
C SER A 178 -1.67 3.36 -20.44
N GLU A 179 -0.70 3.39 -19.53
CA GLU A 179 -0.89 2.88 -18.17
C GLU A 179 -0.87 4.01 -17.13
N ASN A 180 -1.66 3.85 -16.10
CA ASN A 180 -1.61 4.72 -14.92
C ASN A 180 -0.39 4.30 -14.08
N LEU A 181 0.52 5.23 -13.82
CA LEU A 181 1.82 4.95 -13.21
C LEU A 181 2.01 5.69 -11.89
N THR A 182 2.83 5.13 -11.02
CA THR A 182 3.28 5.74 -9.77
C THR A 182 4.60 5.14 -9.30
N CYS A 183 5.07 5.54 -8.10
CA CYS A 183 6.14 4.89 -7.36
C CYS A 183 5.79 4.80 -5.86
N ALA A 184 6.50 3.94 -5.13
CA ALA A 184 6.22 3.73 -3.70
C ALA A 184 6.43 5.01 -2.88
N ARG A 185 7.45 5.83 -3.23
CA ARG A 185 7.71 7.11 -2.57
C ARG A 185 6.55 8.10 -2.73
N ASP A 186 6.01 8.24 -3.94
CA ASP A 186 4.90 9.17 -4.19
C ASP A 186 3.68 8.77 -3.36
N MET A 187 3.30 7.49 -3.39
CA MET A 187 2.14 7.01 -2.63
C MET A 187 2.34 7.12 -1.11
N GLY A 188 3.51 6.74 -0.61
CA GLY A 188 3.83 6.90 0.81
C GLY A 188 3.88 8.37 1.23
N SER A 189 4.39 9.26 0.38
CA SER A 189 4.40 10.71 0.64
C SER A 189 3.00 11.31 0.67
N LEU A 190 2.10 10.85 -0.21
CA LEU A 190 0.69 11.25 -0.21
C LEU A 190 0.00 10.85 1.10
N LEU A 191 0.17 9.58 1.52
CA LEU A 191 -0.38 9.08 2.77
C LEU A 191 0.18 9.84 3.99
N TYR A 192 1.48 10.14 3.97
CA TYR A 192 2.12 10.95 5.01
C TYR A 192 1.49 12.34 5.11
N GLN A 193 1.22 13.00 3.98
CA GLN A 193 0.57 14.30 3.96
C GLN A 193 -0.87 14.23 4.48
N ILE A 194 -1.63 13.18 4.13
CA ILE A 194 -3.00 12.97 4.64
C ILE A 194 -2.98 12.79 6.17
N GLU A 195 -2.14 11.90 6.69
CA GLU A 195 -2.06 11.66 8.14
C GLU A 195 -1.54 12.89 8.88
N ARG A 196 -0.53 13.56 8.35
CA ARG A 196 -0.01 14.81 8.93
C ARG A 196 -1.08 15.88 9.01
N GLY A 197 -1.86 16.09 7.94
CA GLY A 197 -2.95 17.05 7.93
C GLY A 197 -4.00 16.75 9.00
N SER A 198 -4.33 15.47 9.18
CA SER A 198 -5.30 15.03 10.16
C SER A 198 -4.85 15.28 11.62
N ARG A 199 -3.55 15.09 11.89
CA ARG A 199 -2.94 15.16 13.23
C ARG A 199 -2.55 16.56 13.65
N GLU A 200 -1.78 17.25 12.81
CA GLU A 200 -1.17 18.54 13.14
C GLU A 200 -2.15 19.70 12.95
N ALA A 201 -3.37 19.41 12.50
CA ALA A 201 -4.39 20.41 12.19
C ALA A 201 -3.88 21.49 11.21
N VAL A 202 -3.02 21.11 10.28
CA VAL A 202 -2.45 21.96 9.23
C VAL A 202 -2.99 21.55 7.86
N TYR A 203 -3.09 22.52 6.96
CA TYR A 203 -3.40 22.23 5.58
C TYR A 203 -2.17 21.58 4.90
N THR A 204 -2.36 20.41 4.33
CA THR A 204 -1.34 19.68 3.57
C THR A 204 -1.80 19.49 2.14
N VAL A 205 -2.30 18.31 1.78
CA VAL A 205 -2.99 18.05 0.50
C VAL A 205 -4.47 18.46 0.54
N ALA A 206 -5.02 18.58 1.75
CA ALA A 206 -6.39 19.00 2.01
C ALA A 206 -6.48 19.57 3.44
N SER A 207 -7.66 20.06 3.83
CA SER A 207 -7.92 20.54 5.19
C SER A 207 -7.81 19.38 6.21
N PRO A 208 -7.57 19.69 7.49
CA PRO A 208 -7.54 18.69 8.55
C PRO A 208 -8.81 17.84 8.63
N GLU A 209 -9.96 18.43 8.40
CA GLU A 209 -11.24 17.73 8.39
C GLU A 209 -11.35 16.77 7.21
N SER A 210 -11.00 17.22 6.01
CA SER A 210 -10.95 16.39 4.81
C SER A 210 -9.96 15.22 4.97
N CYS A 211 -8.78 15.47 5.54
CA CYS A 211 -7.80 14.43 5.81
C CYS A 211 -8.35 13.37 6.76
N ARG A 212 -9.01 13.76 7.86
CA ARG A 212 -9.66 12.82 8.77
C ARG A 212 -10.80 12.04 8.10
N ALA A 213 -11.58 12.69 7.26
CA ALA A 213 -12.66 12.02 6.52
C ALA A 213 -12.12 10.97 5.54
N MET A 214 -11.09 11.30 4.77
CA MET A 214 -10.41 10.36 3.86
C MET A 214 -9.86 9.14 4.61
N ILE A 215 -9.22 9.33 5.76
CA ILE A 215 -8.71 8.24 6.59
C ILE A 215 -9.85 7.33 7.06
N ARG A 216 -10.99 7.90 7.50
CA ARG A 216 -12.15 7.09 7.92
C ARG A 216 -12.71 6.23 6.80
N ILE A 217 -12.74 6.73 5.55
CA ILE A 217 -13.15 5.95 4.38
C ILE A 217 -12.13 4.82 4.14
N MET A 218 -10.82 5.12 4.17
CA MET A 218 -9.76 4.14 3.95
C MET A 218 -9.70 3.06 5.04
N LEU A 219 -10.10 3.37 6.29
CA LEU A 219 -10.21 2.38 7.38
C LEU A 219 -11.26 1.29 7.09
N ARG A 220 -12.19 1.53 6.18
CA ARG A 220 -13.27 0.61 5.81
C ARG A 220 -12.92 -0.25 4.58
N GLN A 221 -11.68 -0.18 4.08
CA GLN A 221 -11.21 -1.07 3.01
C GLN A 221 -11.45 -2.53 3.38
N GLU A 222 -12.12 -3.28 2.51
CA GLU A 222 -12.54 -4.66 2.75
C GLU A 222 -11.43 -5.68 2.43
N ASP A 223 -10.57 -5.40 1.44
CA ASP A 223 -9.44 -6.28 1.14
C ASP A 223 -8.35 -6.16 2.22
N ARG A 224 -8.25 -7.21 3.03
CA ARG A 224 -7.33 -7.31 4.16
C ARG A 224 -6.23 -8.35 3.94
N ASP A 225 -6.00 -8.78 2.70
CA ASP A 225 -5.14 -9.94 2.41
C ASP A 225 -3.64 -9.62 2.29
N LYS A 226 -3.25 -8.34 2.31
CA LYS A 226 -1.86 -7.90 2.07
C LYS A 226 -1.24 -7.29 3.32
N ILE A 227 -1.08 -5.96 3.41
CA ILE A 227 -0.47 -5.27 4.56
C ILE A 227 -1.15 -5.71 5.87
N ALA A 228 -2.47 -5.73 5.91
CA ALA A 228 -3.22 -6.07 7.12
C ALA A 228 -2.84 -7.44 7.72
N ARG A 229 -2.56 -8.44 6.89
CA ARG A 229 -2.14 -9.78 7.34
C ARG A 229 -0.69 -9.84 7.85
N GLY A 230 0.11 -8.84 7.59
CA GLY A 230 1.46 -8.70 8.14
C GLY A 230 1.48 -8.01 9.49
N LEU A 231 0.36 -7.40 9.90
CA LEU A 231 0.22 -6.67 11.17
C LEU A 231 -0.34 -7.56 12.29
N PRO A 232 -0.09 -7.23 13.56
CA PRO A 232 -0.77 -7.86 14.68
C PRO A 232 -2.30 -7.75 14.54
N PRO A 233 -3.05 -8.78 15.00
CA PRO A 233 -4.50 -8.74 14.97
C PRO A 233 -5.06 -7.51 15.67
N GLY A 234 -6.02 -6.84 15.04
CA GLY A 234 -6.68 -5.65 15.59
C GLY A 234 -5.94 -4.33 15.34
N THR A 235 -4.75 -4.35 14.72
CA THR A 235 -4.06 -3.10 14.33
C THR A 235 -4.91 -2.32 13.32
N PRO A 236 -5.27 -1.05 13.61
CA PRO A 236 -5.98 -0.21 12.67
C PRO A 236 -5.14 0.04 11.43
N LEU A 237 -5.75 -0.09 10.25
CA LEU A 237 -5.08 0.16 8.98
C LEU A 237 -6.04 0.87 8.03
N ALA A 238 -5.73 2.10 7.67
CA ALA A 238 -6.37 2.83 6.59
C ALA A 238 -5.59 2.58 5.31
N ASN A 239 -6.10 1.71 4.41
CA ASN A 239 -5.35 1.27 3.23
C ASN A 239 -6.14 1.34 1.93
N LYS A 240 -5.43 1.17 0.84
CA LYS A 240 -5.96 0.93 -0.49
C LYS A 240 -5.12 -0.10 -1.21
N THR A 241 -5.76 -1.16 -1.64
CA THR A 241 -5.16 -2.23 -2.45
C THR A 241 -5.28 -1.93 -3.95
N GLY A 242 -4.44 -2.58 -4.75
CA GLY A 242 -4.49 -2.48 -6.21
C GLY A 242 -4.03 -3.77 -6.87
N GLU A 243 -4.82 -4.27 -7.81
CA GLU A 243 -4.57 -5.54 -8.50
C GLU A 243 -4.87 -5.44 -9.97
N ILE A 244 -3.96 -5.90 -10.77
CA ILE A 244 -4.10 -6.25 -12.19
C ILE A 244 -3.17 -7.43 -12.49
N ASP A 245 -3.17 -7.96 -13.69
CA ASP A 245 -2.27 -9.03 -14.09
C ASP A 245 -0.81 -8.63 -13.87
N GLY A 246 -0.05 -9.50 -13.20
CA GLY A 246 1.34 -9.28 -12.85
C GLY A 246 1.60 -8.24 -11.75
N VAL A 247 0.56 -7.66 -11.12
CA VAL A 247 0.69 -6.58 -10.13
C VAL A 247 -0.16 -6.85 -8.89
N ARG A 248 0.47 -6.70 -7.72
CA ARG A 248 -0.18 -6.65 -6.41
C ARG A 248 0.40 -5.47 -5.63
N ASN A 249 -0.44 -4.51 -5.32
CA ASN A 249 -0.05 -3.31 -4.58
C ASN A 249 -0.88 -3.18 -3.30
N ASP A 250 -0.28 -2.63 -2.26
CA ASP A 250 -1.02 -2.15 -1.10
C ASP A 250 -0.29 -0.96 -0.48
N ILE A 251 -1.06 0.07 -0.12
CA ILE A 251 -0.55 1.28 0.52
C ILE A 251 -1.43 1.62 1.71
N GLY A 252 -0.85 2.05 2.83
CA GLY A 252 -1.65 2.32 4.02
C GLY A 252 -1.00 3.21 5.06
N ILE A 253 -1.86 3.71 5.95
CA ILE A 253 -1.51 4.37 7.20
C ILE A 253 -1.81 3.37 8.30
N VAL A 254 -0.79 2.92 8.99
CA VAL A 254 -0.92 1.99 10.13
C VAL A 254 -1.09 2.81 11.40
N ASP A 255 -2.02 2.39 12.24
CA ASP A 255 -2.41 3.05 13.49
C ASP A 255 -2.80 4.52 13.30
N PRO A 256 -3.64 4.86 12.26
CA PRO A 256 -4.09 6.23 12.07
C PRO A 256 -4.81 6.70 13.34
N PHE A 257 -4.56 7.95 13.72
CA PHE A 257 -5.02 8.57 14.97
C PHE A 257 -4.44 7.99 16.28
N GLY A 258 -3.64 6.91 16.22
CA GLY A 258 -2.98 6.32 17.40
C GLY A 258 -1.69 7.04 17.79
N ASP A 259 -0.90 6.43 18.69
CA ASP A 259 0.29 7.08 19.28
C ASP A 259 1.56 6.92 18.40
N SER A 260 1.64 5.87 17.59
CA SER A 260 2.82 5.54 16.80
C SER A 260 2.52 5.29 15.32
N PRO A 261 1.80 6.18 14.62
CA PRO A 261 1.44 5.94 13.24
C PRO A 261 2.65 6.00 12.30
N TYR A 262 2.56 5.20 11.26
CA TYR A 262 3.49 5.24 10.13
C TYR A 262 2.77 4.95 8.83
N VAL A 263 3.36 5.38 7.73
CA VAL A 263 2.87 5.07 6.38
C VAL A 263 3.73 3.98 5.77
N ILE A 264 3.10 3.14 4.96
CA ILE A 264 3.75 2.07 4.20
C ILE A 264 3.15 2.01 2.80
N ALA A 265 4.00 1.87 1.79
CA ALA A 265 3.61 1.59 0.42
C ALA A 265 4.46 0.44 -0.08
N VAL A 266 3.82 -0.65 -0.52
CA VAL A 266 4.47 -1.81 -1.13
C VAL A 266 3.86 -2.02 -2.50
N LEU A 267 4.69 -1.89 -3.52
CA LEU A 267 4.29 -2.02 -4.92
C LEU A 267 5.02 -3.20 -5.54
N THR A 268 4.31 -3.95 -6.39
CA THR A 268 4.89 -5.07 -7.13
C THR A 268 4.53 -4.99 -8.61
N LYS A 269 5.38 -5.55 -9.47
CA LYS A 269 5.12 -5.73 -10.89
C LYS A 269 5.85 -6.96 -11.42
N ASN A 270 5.48 -7.41 -12.61
CA ASN A 270 6.06 -8.57 -13.29
C ASN A 270 6.00 -9.86 -12.45
N LEU A 271 4.91 -10.03 -11.69
CA LEU A 271 4.69 -11.23 -10.91
C LEU A 271 4.24 -12.38 -11.82
N ASP A 272 4.93 -13.51 -11.76
CA ASP A 272 4.50 -14.76 -12.40
C ASP A 272 3.44 -15.48 -11.55
N ASP A 273 3.51 -15.32 -10.22
CA ASP A 273 2.56 -15.88 -9.24
C ASP A 273 2.06 -14.76 -8.29
N PHE A 274 0.78 -14.51 -8.37
CA PHE A 274 0.11 -13.48 -7.55
C PHE A 274 0.12 -13.80 -6.06
N SER A 275 0.14 -15.10 -5.70
CA SER A 275 0.18 -15.54 -4.31
C SER A 275 1.52 -15.17 -3.65
N LEU A 276 2.62 -15.27 -4.40
CA LEU A 276 3.94 -14.86 -3.95
C LEU A 276 4.03 -13.34 -3.74
N GLY A 277 3.36 -12.56 -4.59
CA GLY A 277 3.23 -11.12 -4.40
C GLY A 277 2.52 -10.76 -3.09
N ASN A 278 1.39 -11.38 -2.80
CA ASN A 278 0.67 -11.18 -1.53
C ASN A 278 1.51 -11.62 -0.33
N ILE A 279 2.22 -12.75 -0.42
CA ILE A 279 3.12 -13.23 0.65
C ILE A 279 4.27 -12.25 0.88
N ALA A 280 4.86 -11.70 -0.18
CA ALA A 280 5.93 -10.71 -0.08
C ALA A 280 5.43 -9.45 0.65
N ILE A 281 4.26 -8.91 0.28
CA ILE A 281 3.66 -7.74 0.94
C ILE A 281 3.43 -7.99 2.43
N ARG A 282 2.90 -9.17 2.80
CA ARG A 282 2.68 -9.55 4.22
C ARG A 282 3.99 -9.60 5.02
N ARG A 283 5.04 -10.20 4.45
CA ARG A 283 6.37 -10.29 5.09
C ARG A 283 7.01 -8.91 5.26
N ILE A 284 6.93 -8.07 4.24
CA ILE A 284 7.41 -6.70 4.26
C ILE A 284 6.65 -5.89 5.31
N SER A 285 5.32 -5.98 5.32
CA SER A 285 4.48 -5.32 6.32
C SER A 285 4.88 -5.70 7.74
N LYS A 286 5.09 -7.02 7.99
CA LYS A 286 5.56 -7.50 9.29
C LYS A 286 6.92 -6.90 9.66
N ALA A 287 7.91 -6.96 8.77
CA ALA A 287 9.25 -6.45 9.03
C ALA A 287 9.26 -4.93 9.31
N VAL A 288 8.44 -4.16 8.57
CA VAL A 288 8.26 -2.73 8.80
C VAL A 288 7.60 -2.49 10.15
N HIS A 289 6.57 -3.26 10.50
CA HIS A 289 5.88 -3.14 11.79
C HIS A 289 6.80 -3.48 12.97
N ASP A 290 7.59 -4.56 12.87
CA ASP A 290 8.56 -4.94 13.89
C ASP A 290 9.63 -3.84 14.14
N THR A 291 9.81 -2.92 13.18
CA THR A 291 10.75 -1.80 13.26
C THR A 291 10.07 -0.49 13.68
N TYR A 292 8.85 -0.25 13.27
CA TYR A 292 8.16 1.05 13.37
C TYR A 292 6.96 1.05 14.34
N GLY A 293 6.37 -0.10 14.61
CA GLY A 293 5.22 -0.28 15.50
C GLY A 293 5.52 -0.15 16.99
#